data_1a5d91f2dd52054e45fabd965d665f06
#
_entry.id   1a5d91f2dd52054e45fabd965d665f06
#
_cell.length_a   1.000
_cell.length_b   1.000
_cell.length_c   1.000
_cell.angle_alpha   90.00
_cell.angle_beta   90.00
_cell.angle_gamma   90.00
#
_symmetry.space_group_name_H-M   'P 1'
#
loop_
_entity.id
_entity.type
_entity.pdbx_description
1 polymer ?
#
loop_
_entity_poly.entity_id
_entity_poly.type
_entity_poly.pdbx_seq_one_letter_code
_entity_poly.pdbx_strand_id
1 'polypeptide(L)'
;ELVLHAPMDALCEALLVFAARRDHLQKVIEPALARGDTVLCDRFTDATFAYQGGGRGFDTGVLARLEQWVQQGRQPDLTLWFDLAPATAAARRGAARAPDRFEAQDEAFFDRVRAGYAARAAADPGRFARLQAAADPSAVWQQVQAAVEARPWW
;
A
#
# COMPACT_ATOMS: atom_id res chain seq x y z
N GLU A 1 11.76 11.55 1.84
CA GLU A 1 12.61 12.30 0.88
C GLU A 1 13.54 11.35 0.10
N LEU A 2 14.44 10.57 0.77
CA LEU A 2 15.42 9.72 0.07
C LEU A 2 14.79 8.75 -0.93
N VAL A 3 13.76 8.00 -0.51
CA VAL A 3 13.10 6.98 -1.36
C VAL A 3 12.42 7.59 -2.60
N LEU A 4 11.96 8.84 -2.51
CA LEU A 4 11.25 9.52 -3.60
C LEU A 4 12.20 10.17 -4.61
N HIS A 5 13.41 10.57 -4.20
CA HIS A 5 14.26 11.44 -5.01
C HIS A 5 15.65 10.88 -5.30
N ALA A 6 16.23 10.05 -4.41
CA ALA A 6 17.56 9.49 -4.63
C ALA A 6 17.50 8.19 -5.44
N PRO A 7 18.37 8.02 -6.47
CA PRO A 7 18.53 6.74 -7.13
C PRO A 7 19.13 5.72 -6.16
N MET A 8 18.56 4.51 -6.12
CA MET A 8 19.05 3.42 -5.29
C MET A 8 18.63 2.07 -5.86
N ASP A 9 19.32 1.01 -5.49
CA ASP A 9 18.93 -0.35 -5.84
C ASP A 9 17.67 -0.81 -5.07
N ALA A 10 17.06 -1.89 -5.55
CA ALA A 10 15.80 -2.38 -4.99
C ALA A 10 15.93 -2.87 -3.53
N LEU A 11 17.07 -3.41 -3.14
CA LEU A 11 17.31 -3.84 -1.75
C LEU A 11 17.42 -2.64 -0.81
N CYS A 12 18.19 -1.63 -1.21
CA CYS A 12 18.32 -0.37 -0.45
C CYS A 12 16.95 0.29 -0.27
N GLU A 13 16.14 0.36 -1.34
CA GLU A 13 14.77 0.89 -1.31
C GLU A 13 13.89 0.11 -0.32
N ALA A 14 13.91 -1.22 -0.37
CA ALA A 14 13.15 -2.07 0.55
C ALA A 14 13.58 -1.86 2.01
N LEU A 15 14.89 -1.84 2.29
CA LEU A 15 15.42 -1.64 3.63
C LEU A 15 14.99 -0.28 4.22
N LEU A 16 15.07 0.79 3.45
CA LEU A 16 14.64 2.12 3.89
C LEU A 16 13.15 2.19 4.21
N VAL A 17 12.31 1.59 3.35
CA VAL A 17 10.86 1.53 3.57
C VAL A 17 10.53 0.74 4.82
N PHE A 18 11.18 -0.40 5.04
CA PHE A 18 10.96 -1.21 6.23
C PHE A 18 11.52 -0.57 7.50
N ALA A 19 12.66 0.13 7.43
CA ALA A 19 13.19 0.89 8.58
C ALA A 19 12.22 2.01 9.00
N ALA A 20 11.72 2.79 8.04
CA ALA A 20 10.72 3.83 8.31
C ALA A 20 9.42 3.23 8.90
N ARG A 21 8.98 2.06 8.40
CA ARG A 21 7.81 1.36 8.93
C ARG A 21 8.03 0.90 10.38
N ARG A 22 9.22 0.39 10.71
CA ARG A 22 9.53 -0.01 12.09
C ARG A 22 9.44 1.17 13.05
N ASP A 23 10.02 2.30 12.67
CA ASP A 23 9.96 3.53 13.47
C ASP A 23 8.51 4.01 13.65
N HIS A 24 7.72 4.04 12.57
CA HIS A 24 6.32 4.43 12.58
C HIS A 24 5.45 3.49 13.45
N LEU A 25 5.66 2.18 13.34
CA LEU A 25 4.98 1.21 14.21
C LEU A 25 5.24 1.50 15.69
N GLN A 26 6.50 1.65 16.07
CA GLN A 26 6.88 1.82 17.48
C GLN A 26 6.47 3.17 18.05
N LYS A 27 6.58 4.25 17.28
CA LYS A 27 6.37 5.61 17.79
C LYS A 27 4.93 6.10 17.64
N VAL A 28 4.18 5.57 16.68
CA VAL A 28 2.86 6.10 16.33
C VAL A 28 1.78 5.03 16.44
N ILE A 29 1.90 3.93 15.67
CA ILE A 29 0.80 2.97 15.52
C ILE A 29 0.55 2.22 16.83
N GLU A 30 1.56 1.54 17.37
CA GLU A 30 1.38 0.73 18.60
C GLU A 30 0.94 1.57 19.81
N PRO A 31 1.51 2.77 20.07
CA PRO A 31 1.02 3.62 21.14
C PRO A 31 -0.42 4.09 20.95
N ALA A 32 -0.85 4.38 19.71
CA ALA A 32 -2.23 4.78 19.43
C ALA A 32 -3.20 3.62 19.67
N LEU A 33 -2.90 2.43 19.13
CA LEU A 33 -3.70 1.23 19.36
C LEU A 33 -3.78 0.85 20.84
N ALA A 34 -2.69 1.00 21.59
CA ALA A 34 -2.67 0.74 23.04
C ALA A 34 -3.59 1.68 23.84
N ARG A 35 -3.91 2.86 23.32
CA ARG A 35 -4.90 3.79 23.91
C ARG A 35 -6.33 3.51 23.45
N GLY A 36 -6.55 2.54 22.56
CA GLY A 36 -7.85 2.27 21.96
C GLY A 36 -8.19 3.18 20.75
N ASP A 37 -7.19 3.91 20.23
CA ASP A 37 -7.42 4.78 19.07
C ASP A 37 -7.51 3.95 17.79
N THR A 38 -8.30 4.42 16.82
CA THR A 38 -8.27 3.90 15.45
C THR A 38 -7.13 4.55 14.67
N VAL A 39 -6.34 3.75 13.97
CA VAL A 39 -5.24 4.23 13.14
C VAL A 39 -5.59 4.09 11.66
N LEU A 40 -5.58 5.21 10.94
CA LEU A 40 -5.67 5.23 9.48
C LEU A 40 -4.27 5.47 8.91
N CYS A 41 -3.75 4.50 8.16
CA CYS A 41 -2.42 4.56 7.56
C CYS A 41 -2.51 4.54 6.04
N ASP A 42 -2.05 5.63 5.40
CA ASP A 42 -1.91 5.66 3.94
C ASP A 42 -0.65 4.90 3.54
N ARG A 43 -0.85 3.78 2.84
CA ARG A 43 0.16 2.80 2.43
C ARG A 43 0.87 2.13 3.61
N PHE A 44 0.70 0.83 3.69
CA PHE A 44 1.42 -0.03 4.63
C PHE A 44 2.23 -1.09 3.86
N THR A 45 2.44 -2.27 4.41
CA THR A 45 3.31 -3.31 3.82
C THR A 45 2.82 -3.81 2.47
N ASP A 46 1.51 -3.89 2.25
CA ASP A 46 0.96 -4.32 0.96
C ASP A 46 1.45 -3.43 -0.20
N ALA A 47 1.64 -2.12 0.06
CA ALA A 47 2.26 -1.23 -0.92
C ALA A 47 3.71 -1.62 -1.24
N THR A 48 4.49 -2.09 -0.26
CA THR A 48 5.87 -2.56 -0.49
C THR A 48 5.89 -3.81 -1.37
N PHE A 49 5.02 -4.78 -1.10
CA PHE A 49 4.89 -5.95 -1.97
C PHE A 49 4.44 -5.58 -3.39
N ALA A 50 3.53 -4.63 -3.52
CA ALA A 50 3.07 -4.18 -4.82
C ALA A 50 4.15 -3.43 -5.60
N TYR A 51 4.81 -2.45 -5.00
CA TYR A 51 5.77 -1.56 -5.69
C TYR A 51 7.15 -2.19 -5.82
N GLN A 52 7.77 -2.64 -4.72
CA GLN A 52 9.09 -3.25 -4.76
C GLN A 52 9.03 -4.68 -5.29
N GLY A 53 8.05 -5.49 -4.85
CA GLY A 53 7.84 -6.85 -5.34
C GLY A 53 7.34 -6.86 -6.77
N GLY A 54 6.08 -6.49 -7.00
CA GLY A 54 5.45 -6.52 -8.32
C GLY A 54 6.11 -5.55 -9.31
N GLY A 55 6.15 -4.26 -8.98
CA GLY A 55 6.66 -3.21 -9.86
C GLY A 55 8.14 -3.36 -10.22
N ARG A 56 9.01 -3.49 -9.21
CA ARG A 56 10.48 -3.62 -9.38
C ARG A 56 10.95 -5.05 -9.61
N GLY A 57 10.11 -6.06 -9.38
CA GLY A 57 10.51 -7.46 -9.47
C GLY A 57 11.43 -7.93 -8.35
N PHE A 58 11.45 -7.24 -7.20
CA PHE A 58 12.25 -7.63 -6.06
C PHE A 58 11.69 -8.92 -5.41
N ASP A 59 12.58 -9.76 -4.88
CA ASP A 59 12.22 -11.04 -4.29
C ASP A 59 11.20 -10.89 -3.15
N THR A 60 10.00 -11.40 -3.36
CA THR A 60 8.91 -11.35 -2.37
C THR A 60 9.17 -12.19 -1.14
N GLY A 61 10.03 -13.22 -1.22
CA GLY A 61 10.47 -14.00 -0.06
C GLY A 61 11.36 -13.17 0.88
N VAL A 62 12.20 -12.29 0.33
CA VAL A 62 12.97 -11.33 1.13
C VAL A 62 12.03 -10.31 1.78
N LEU A 63 11.05 -9.78 1.03
CA LEU A 63 10.05 -8.85 1.58
C LEU A 63 9.25 -9.49 2.73
N ALA A 64 8.87 -10.77 2.59
CA ALA A 64 8.15 -11.47 3.64
C ALA A 64 8.97 -11.65 4.93
N ARG A 65 10.28 -11.91 4.81
CA ARG A 65 11.17 -11.96 5.97
C ARG A 65 11.31 -10.60 6.64
N LEU A 66 11.46 -9.52 5.86
CA LEU A 66 11.50 -8.15 6.39
C LEU A 66 10.18 -7.76 7.05
N GLU A 67 9.04 -8.13 6.45
CA GLU A 67 7.72 -7.95 7.05
C GLU A 67 7.64 -8.62 8.44
N GLN A 68 8.04 -9.88 8.53
CA GLN A 68 8.04 -10.63 9.79
C GLN A 68 8.91 -9.98 10.87
N TRP A 69 10.13 -9.56 10.53
CA TRP A 69 11.05 -8.93 11.49
C TRP A 69 10.57 -7.56 11.96
N VAL A 70 10.06 -6.76 11.05
CA VAL A 70 9.66 -5.37 11.30
C VAL A 70 8.30 -5.30 12.00
N GLN A 71 7.33 -6.06 11.54
CA GLN A 71 5.94 -5.99 12.02
C GLN A 71 5.63 -6.95 13.15
N GLN A 72 6.39 -8.05 13.28
CA GLN A 72 6.20 -9.02 14.37
C GLN A 72 4.74 -9.50 14.47
N GLY A 73 4.10 -9.74 13.32
CA GLY A 73 2.72 -10.20 13.22
C GLY A 73 1.68 -9.07 13.17
N ARG A 74 2.05 -7.80 13.38
CA ARG A 74 1.10 -6.69 13.23
C ARG A 74 0.67 -6.55 11.78
N GLN A 75 -0.64 -6.70 11.54
CA GLN A 75 -1.28 -6.44 10.25
C GLN A 75 -2.41 -5.43 10.44
N PRO A 76 -2.82 -4.68 9.41
CA PRO A 76 -4.05 -3.92 9.45
C PRO A 76 -5.28 -4.84 9.61
N ASP A 77 -6.30 -4.41 10.34
CA ASP A 77 -7.56 -5.13 10.46
C ASP A 77 -8.37 -5.06 9.16
N LEU A 78 -8.22 -3.96 8.42
CA LEU A 78 -8.82 -3.74 7.11
C LEU A 78 -7.83 -3.02 6.19
N THR A 79 -7.71 -3.50 4.96
CA THR A 79 -7.02 -2.80 3.87
C THR A 79 -8.02 -2.42 2.79
N LEU A 80 -8.23 -1.12 2.61
CA LEU A 80 -9.03 -0.59 1.51
C LEU A 80 -8.13 -0.47 0.27
N TRP A 81 -8.37 -1.31 -0.73
CA TRP A 81 -7.63 -1.26 -1.98
C TRP A 81 -8.45 -0.54 -3.05
N PHE A 82 -8.06 0.71 -3.35
CA PHE A 82 -8.63 1.52 -4.43
C PHE A 82 -8.10 1.02 -5.77
N ASP A 83 -8.80 0.05 -6.37
CA ASP A 83 -8.39 -0.56 -7.62
C ASP A 83 -8.76 0.32 -8.80
N LEU A 84 -7.75 0.70 -9.58
CA LEU A 84 -7.89 1.53 -10.77
C LEU A 84 -6.97 1.01 -11.88
N ALA A 85 -7.48 0.96 -13.10
CA ALA A 85 -6.65 0.62 -14.26
C ALA A 85 -5.55 1.68 -14.47
N PRO A 86 -4.30 1.29 -14.76
CA PRO A 86 -3.18 2.23 -14.92
C PRO A 86 -3.45 3.34 -15.94
N ALA A 87 -4.04 3.02 -17.09
CA ALA A 87 -4.41 4.00 -18.10
C ALA A 87 -5.37 5.07 -17.57
N THR A 88 -6.39 4.67 -16.76
CA THR A 88 -7.32 5.61 -16.12
C THR A 88 -6.60 6.46 -15.07
N ALA A 89 -5.70 5.87 -14.29
CA ALA A 89 -4.90 6.60 -13.30
C ALA A 89 -3.99 7.63 -13.97
N ALA A 90 -3.34 7.27 -15.08
CA ALA A 90 -2.51 8.16 -15.87
C ALA A 90 -3.31 9.36 -16.43
N ALA A 91 -4.51 9.10 -16.97
CA ALA A 91 -5.39 10.16 -17.47
C ALA A 91 -5.84 11.14 -16.36
N ARG A 92 -6.05 10.65 -15.13
CA ARG A 92 -6.45 11.49 -13.98
C ARG A 92 -5.30 12.31 -13.40
N ARG A 93 -4.06 11.82 -13.49
CA ARG A 93 -2.86 12.54 -12.98
C ARG A 93 -2.53 13.81 -13.75
N GLY A 94 -2.95 13.91 -15.02
CA GLY A 94 -2.57 14.96 -15.97
C GLY A 94 -2.30 16.33 -15.35
N ALA A 95 -1.15 16.93 -15.65
CA ALA A 95 -0.76 18.34 -15.46
C ALA A 95 -0.64 18.92 -14.03
N ALA A 96 -0.89 18.18 -12.95
CA ALA A 96 -0.97 18.82 -11.62
C ALA A 96 0.39 19.13 -10.98
N ARG A 97 1.46 18.32 -11.22
CA ARG A 97 2.82 18.51 -10.69
C ARG A 97 3.85 17.65 -11.42
N ALA A 98 5.13 17.93 -11.24
CA ALA A 98 6.20 17.05 -11.72
C ALA A 98 6.07 15.67 -11.04
N PRO A 99 6.12 14.56 -11.82
CA PRO A 99 6.01 13.22 -11.26
C PRO A 99 7.21 12.87 -10.38
N ASP A 100 6.98 12.16 -9.28
CA ASP A 100 8.06 11.57 -8.50
C ASP A 100 8.66 10.34 -9.23
N ARG A 101 9.70 9.74 -8.64
CA ARG A 101 10.42 8.59 -9.23
C ARG A 101 9.53 7.37 -9.51
N PHE A 102 8.46 7.17 -8.76
CA PHE A 102 7.50 6.10 -8.99
C PHE A 102 6.45 6.51 -10.03
N GLU A 103 5.95 7.72 -9.95
CA GLU A 103 4.96 8.25 -10.89
C GLU A 103 5.50 8.38 -12.32
N ALA A 104 6.84 8.52 -12.48
CA ALA A 104 7.52 8.56 -13.77
C ALA A 104 7.68 7.18 -14.45
N GLN A 105 7.26 6.08 -13.81
CA GLN A 105 7.32 4.74 -14.40
C GLN A 105 6.28 4.55 -15.51
N ASP A 106 6.52 3.56 -16.37
CA ASP A 106 5.64 3.20 -17.48
C ASP A 106 4.35 2.49 -17.02
N GLU A 107 3.41 2.34 -17.94
CA GLU A 107 2.15 1.67 -17.68
C GLU A 107 2.35 0.20 -17.25
N ALA A 108 3.30 -0.50 -17.87
CA ALA A 108 3.62 -1.88 -17.54
C ALA A 108 4.11 -2.05 -16.09
N PHE A 109 4.82 -1.07 -15.55
CA PHE A 109 5.18 -1.04 -14.14
C PHE A 109 3.93 -0.99 -13.25
N PHE A 110 2.98 -0.12 -13.55
CA PHE A 110 1.75 0.01 -12.77
C PHE A 110 0.81 -1.19 -12.92
N ASP A 111 0.81 -1.88 -14.07
CA ASP A 111 0.12 -3.15 -14.21
C ASP A 111 0.69 -4.21 -13.27
N ARG A 112 2.03 -4.30 -13.15
CA ARG A 112 2.68 -5.20 -12.20
C ARG A 112 2.41 -4.80 -10.74
N VAL A 113 2.38 -3.51 -10.42
CA VAL A 113 1.99 -3.01 -9.08
C VAL A 113 0.56 -3.43 -8.75
N ARG A 114 -0.37 -3.24 -9.69
CA ARG A 114 -1.78 -3.66 -9.51
C ARG A 114 -1.90 -5.17 -9.31
N ALA A 115 -1.16 -5.96 -10.09
CA ALA A 115 -1.09 -7.41 -9.90
C ALA A 115 -0.51 -7.79 -8.53
N GLY A 116 0.47 -7.05 -8.02
CA GLY A 116 1.03 -7.23 -6.68
C GLY A 116 -0.01 -7.02 -5.57
N TYR A 117 -0.82 -5.96 -5.66
CA TYR A 117 -1.95 -5.76 -4.74
C TYR A 117 -2.99 -6.88 -4.86
N ALA A 118 -3.32 -7.32 -6.08
CA ALA A 118 -4.26 -8.41 -6.30
C ALA A 118 -3.77 -9.72 -5.65
N ALA A 119 -2.48 -10.02 -5.74
CA ALA A 119 -1.88 -11.19 -5.12
C ALA A 119 -1.96 -11.12 -3.58
N ARG A 120 -1.69 -9.96 -2.97
CA ARG A 120 -1.85 -9.75 -1.52
C ARG A 120 -3.30 -9.90 -1.08
N ALA A 121 -4.24 -9.33 -1.83
CA ALA A 121 -5.68 -9.46 -1.56
C ALA A 121 -6.18 -10.91 -1.68
N ALA A 122 -5.66 -11.67 -2.66
CA ALA A 122 -6.00 -13.08 -2.82
C ALA A 122 -5.41 -13.97 -1.70
N ALA A 123 -4.24 -13.61 -1.16
CA ALA A 123 -3.61 -14.33 -0.06
C ALA A 123 -4.32 -14.12 1.28
N ASP A 124 -5.01 -12.98 1.47
CA ASP A 124 -5.74 -12.65 2.70
C ASP A 124 -7.06 -11.92 2.38
N PRO A 125 -8.02 -12.62 1.76
CA PRO A 125 -9.28 -12.01 1.31
C PRO A 125 -10.12 -11.47 2.48
N GLY A 126 -9.94 -12.03 3.68
CA GLY A 126 -10.61 -11.57 4.88
C GLY A 126 -10.22 -10.16 5.29
N ARG A 127 -9.02 -9.70 5.01
CA ARG A 127 -8.50 -8.39 5.40
C ARG A 127 -8.73 -7.31 4.34
N PHE A 128 -8.86 -7.67 3.07
CA PHE A 128 -8.99 -6.71 1.98
C PHE A 128 -10.44 -6.39 1.62
N ALA A 129 -10.70 -5.11 1.34
CA ALA A 129 -11.87 -4.64 0.59
C ALA A 129 -11.39 -3.96 -0.70
N ARG A 130 -11.71 -4.56 -1.83
CA ARG A 130 -11.41 -4.01 -3.15
C ARG A 130 -12.47 -3.00 -3.54
N LEU A 131 -12.08 -1.76 -3.80
CA LEU A 131 -12.95 -0.64 -4.17
C LEU A 131 -12.80 -0.31 -5.66
N GLN A 132 -13.92 -0.10 -6.35
CA GLN A 132 -13.96 0.29 -7.76
C GLN A 132 -13.63 1.78 -7.91
N ALA A 133 -12.34 2.13 -7.90
CA ALA A 133 -11.90 3.52 -7.89
C ALA A 133 -12.11 4.27 -9.23
N ALA A 134 -12.59 3.59 -10.28
CA ALA A 134 -13.00 4.21 -11.52
C ALA A 134 -14.35 4.96 -11.42
N ALA A 135 -15.17 4.59 -10.44
CA ALA A 135 -16.46 5.23 -10.18
C ALA A 135 -16.29 6.71 -9.76
N ASP A 136 -17.39 7.44 -9.68
CA ASP A 136 -17.40 8.80 -9.14
C ASP A 136 -17.07 8.80 -7.63
N PRO A 137 -16.56 9.94 -7.08
CA PRO A 137 -16.12 10.00 -5.69
C PRO A 137 -17.21 9.62 -4.68
N SER A 138 -18.49 9.91 -4.95
CA SER A 138 -19.58 9.59 -4.03
C SER A 138 -19.85 8.09 -3.99
N ALA A 139 -19.82 7.42 -5.13
CA ALA A 139 -19.94 5.97 -5.22
C ALA A 139 -18.73 5.24 -4.60
N VAL A 140 -17.51 5.78 -4.75
CA VAL A 140 -16.34 5.25 -4.07
C VAL A 140 -16.47 5.40 -2.55
N TRP A 141 -16.96 6.54 -2.08
CA TRP A 141 -17.20 6.77 -0.66
C TRP A 141 -18.21 5.80 -0.06
N GLN A 142 -19.32 5.52 -0.76
CA GLN A 142 -20.30 4.51 -0.34
C GLN A 142 -19.65 3.11 -0.19
N GLN A 143 -18.76 2.73 -1.10
CA GLN A 143 -18.02 1.46 -0.98
C GLN A 143 -17.10 1.46 0.25
N VAL A 144 -16.43 2.58 0.57
CA VAL A 144 -15.61 2.73 1.79
C VAL A 144 -16.48 2.52 3.03
N GLN A 145 -17.61 3.24 3.11
CA GLN A 145 -18.53 3.14 4.25
C GLN A 145 -19.01 1.69 4.44
N ALA A 146 -19.50 1.05 3.38
CA ALA A 146 -19.96 -0.33 3.44
C ALA A 146 -18.85 -1.30 3.89
N ALA A 147 -17.61 -1.11 3.42
CA ALA A 147 -16.48 -1.96 3.80
C ALA A 147 -16.10 -1.79 5.29
N VAL A 148 -16.20 -0.58 5.83
CA VAL A 148 -15.93 -0.29 7.24
C VAL A 148 -17.07 -0.82 8.12
N GLU A 149 -18.33 -0.58 7.76
CA GLU A 149 -19.50 -1.02 8.52
C GLU A 149 -19.65 -2.54 8.56
N ALA A 150 -19.15 -3.25 7.55
CA ALA A 150 -19.17 -4.72 7.52
C ALA A 150 -18.21 -5.39 8.52
N ARG A 151 -17.40 -4.62 9.26
CA ARG A 151 -16.40 -5.17 10.19
C ARG A 151 -16.88 -5.10 11.64
N PRO A 152 -16.70 -6.19 12.41
CA PRO A 152 -16.87 -6.14 13.86
C PRO A 152 -15.62 -5.51 14.49
N TRP A 153 -15.64 -4.21 14.72
CA TRP A 153 -14.51 -3.46 15.30
C TRP A 153 -14.35 -3.65 16.82
N TRP A 154 -15.32 -4.28 17.50
CA TRP A 154 -15.44 -4.50 18.94
C TRP A 154 -16.13 -5.82 19.28
#